data_a3f42727ff7dbc24c65ad21d39794c26
#
_entry.id   a3f42727ff7dbc24c65ad21d39794c26
#
_cell.length_a   1.000
_cell.length_b   1.000
_cell.length_c   1.000
_cell.angle_alpha   90.00
_cell.angle_beta   90.00
_cell.angle_gamma   90.00
#
_symmetry.space_group_name_H-M   'P 1'
#
loop_
_entity.id
_entity.type
_entity.pdbx_description
1 polymer ?
#
loop_
_entity_poly.entity_id
_entity_poly.type
_entity_poly.pdbx_seq_one_letter_code
_entity_poly.pdbx_strand_id
1 'polypeptide(L)'
;MNKELYDTYYNQVERVDSIIKQFWMNGFLTVSRKFGKYLPEPASIGNYSVEAIGRNNDKYAIGIILREGDLEDKNLIEKIKYLATRQSKFSHKRVTLFIGVNKDISSRVKAIISVLPADIKKAIKLSAFTESAVSKVNSQRNLFN
;
A
#
# COMPACT_ATOMS: atom_id res chain seq x y z
N MET A 1 -15.80 18.77 12.50
CA MET A 1 -15.32 18.08 11.25
C MET A 1 -16.52 17.63 10.45
N ASN A 2 -16.54 17.89 9.16
CA ASN A 2 -17.66 17.43 8.38
C ASN A 2 -17.53 15.93 8.08
N LYS A 3 -18.64 15.32 7.67
CA LYS A 3 -18.72 13.88 7.43
C LYS A 3 -17.76 13.42 6.33
N GLU A 4 -17.60 14.20 5.28
CA GLU A 4 -16.74 13.83 4.15
C GLU A 4 -15.28 13.73 4.56
N LEU A 5 -14.79 14.69 5.37
CA LEU A 5 -13.41 14.66 5.86
C LEU A 5 -13.18 13.45 6.76
N TYR A 6 -14.13 13.14 7.62
CA TYR A 6 -14.04 11.98 8.50
C TYR A 6 -14.01 10.67 7.69
N ASP A 7 -14.90 10.54 6.71
CA ASP A 7 -14.98 9.34 5.87
C ASP A 7 -13.68 9.14 5.08
N THR A 8 -13.11 10.22 4.54
CA THR A 8 -11.85 10.16 3.79
C THR A 8 -10.70 9.71 4.69
N TYR A 9 -10.58 10.27 5.89
CA TYR A 9 -9.55 9.89 6.84
C TYR A 9 -9.67 8.40 7.21
N TYR A 10 -10.89 7.95 7.49
CA TYR A 10 -11.14 6.58 7.87
C TYR A 10 -10.74 5.60 6.77
N ASN A 11 -11.07 5.93 5.53
CA ASN A 11 -10.68 5.11 4.38
C ASN A 11 -9.17 5.05 4.21
N GLN A 12 -8.46 6.15 4.44
CA GLN A 12 -7.00 6.18 4.37
C GLN A 12 -6.38 5.28 5.42
N VAL A 13 -6.89 5.31 6.65
CA VAL A 13 -6.41 4.42 7.72
C VAL A 13 -6.63 2.95 7.32
N GLU A 14 -7.80 2.60 6.82
CA GLU A 14 -8.11 1.24 6.42
C GLU A 14 -7.24 0.73 5.27
N ARG A 15 -6.94 1.60 4.31
CA ARG A 15 -6.06 1.21 3.20
C ARG A 15 -4.68 0.83 3.71
N VAL A 16 -4.13 1.64 4.59
CA VAL A 16 -2.82 1.34 5.18
C VAL A 16 -2.90 0.11 6.06
N ASP A 17 -3.97 -0.06 6.84
CA ASP A 17 -4.19 -1.27 7.63
C ASP A 17 -4.17 -2.53 6.76
N SER A 18 -4.73 -2.45 5.56
CA SER A 18 -4.72 -3.61 4.65
C SER A 18 -3.30 -3.98 4.19
N ILE A 19 -2.44 -2.99 3.96
CA ILE A 19 -1.03 -3.21 3.63
C ILE A 19 -0.31 -3.86 4.83
N ILE A 20 -0.55 -3.35 6.02
CA ILE A 20 0.08 -3.87 7.24
C ILE A 20 -0.33 -5.32 7.47
N LYS A 21 -1.58 -5.67 7.20
CA LYS A 21 -2.04 -7.04 7.26
C LYS A 21 -1.25 -7.93 6.29
N GLN A 22 -0.99 -7.45 5.08
CA GLN A 22 -0.18 -8.19 4.10
C GLN A 22 1.26 -8.34 4.57
N PHE A 23 1.85 -7.31 5.18
CA PHE A 23 3.17 -7.41 5.80
C PHE A 23 3.19 -8.55 6.81
N TRP A 24 2.25 -8.53 7.74
CA TRP A 24 2.15 -9.51 8.80
C TRP A 24 2.02 -10.94 8.25
N MET A 25 1.14 -11.12 7.25
CA MET A 25 0.92 -12.41 6.63
C MET A 25 2.17 -12.95 5.90
N ASN A 26 3.10 -12.07 5.55
CA ASN A 26 4.34 -12.43 4.86
C ASN A 26 5.56 -12.34 5.77
N GLY A 27 5.37 -12.24 7.08
CA GLY A 27 6.44 -12.30 8.06
C GLY A 27 7.15 -10.98 8.35
N PHE A 28 6.59 -9.85 7.91
CA PHE A 28 7.19 -8.54 8.14
C PHE A 28 6.50 -7.84 9.30
N LEU A 29 7.30 -7.28 10.21
CA LEU A 29 6.79 -6.37 11.24
C LEU A 29 6.81 -4.94 10.69
N THR A 30 5.79 -4.17 10.98
CA THR A 30 5.71 -2.79 10.55
C THR A 30 6.62 -1.92 11.41
N VAL A 31 7.49 -1.14 10.78
CA VAL A 31 8.39 -0.21 11.49
C VAL A 31 7.96 1.25 11.33
N SER A 32 7.24 1.58 10.28
CA SER A 32 6.65 2.91 10.09
C SER A 32 5.40 2.82 9.24
N ARG A 33 4.48 3.76 9.42
CA ARG A 33 3.22 3.78 8.67
C ARG A 33 2.60 5.16 8.68
N LYS A 34 1.88 5.49 7.62
CA LYS A 34 1.01 6.66 7.59
C LYS A 34 -0.26 6.38 8.40
N PHE A 35 -0.85 7.43 8.94
CA PHE A 35 -2.13 7.40 9.63
C PHE A 35 -2.16 6.43 10.83
N GLY A 36 -1.02 6.27 11.50
CA GLY A 36 -0.94 5.46 12.70
C GLY A 36 -0.82 6.32 13.95
N LYS A 37 -1.07 5.71 15.12
CA LYS A 37 -0.99 6.41 16.41
C LYS A 37 0.36 6.22 17.11
N TYR A 38 1.00 5.09 16.89
CA TYR A 38 2.17 4.68 17.69
C TYR A 38 3.46 4.59 16.91
N LEU A 39 3.37 4.37 15.61
CA LEU A 39 4.54 4.25 14.76
C LEU A 39 4.79 5.55 14.02
N PRO A 40 6.06 5.87 13.72
CA PRO A 40 6.36 7.08 12.96
C PRO A 40 5.88 6.96 11.51
N GLU A 41 5.73 8.10 10.86
CA GLU A 41 5.48 8.12 9.42
C GLU A 41 6.73 7.69 8.67
N PRO A 42 6.56 6.98 7.53
CA PRO A 42 7.71 6.57 6.73
C PRO A 42 8.40 7.78 6.10
N ALA A 43 9.72 7.74 6.07
CA ALA A 43 10.47 8.69 5.26
C ALA A 43 10.26 8.38 3.78
N SER A 44 10.35 9.40 2.94
CA SER A 44 10.31 9.20 1.49
C SER A 44 11.48 8.34 1.03
N ILE A 45 11.25 7.53 0.02
CA ILE A 45 12.28 6.70 -0.61
C ILE A 45 12.59 7.34 -1.95
N GLY A 46 13.77 7.96 -2.07
CA GLY A 46 14.04 8.85 -3.19
C GLY A 46 13.03 10.00 -3.16
N ASN A 47 12.37 10.22 -4.26
CA ASN A 47 11.35 11.27 -4.39
C ASN A 47 9.92 10.75 -4.16
N TYR A 48 9.78 9.51 -3.69
CA TYR A 48 8.47 8.87 -3.61
C TYR A 48 8.01 8.72 -2.18
N SER A 49 6.78 9.12 -1.93
CA SER A 49 6.09 8.87 -0.66
C SER A 49 5.60 7.42 -0.64
N VAL A 50 5.73 6.77 0.51
CA VAL A 50 5.25 5.41 0.71
C VAL A 50 4.34 5.35 1.92
N GLU A 51 3.46 4.37 1.99
CA GLU A 51 2.47 4.27 3.06
C GLU A 51 2.97 3.51 4.27
N ALA A 52 3.88 2.55 4.08
CA ALA A 52 4.39 1.77 5.21
C ALA A 52 5.72 1.11 4.87
N ILE A 53 6.51 0.86 5.91
CA ILE A 53 7.76 0.10 5.81
C ILE A 53 7.67 -1.06 6.79
N GLY A 54 8.03 -2.25 6.34
CA GLY A 54 8.11 -3.44 7.16
C GLY A 54 9.53 -3.99 7.19
N ARG A 55 9.80 -4.85 8.18
CA ARG A 55 11.11 -5.45 8.36
C ARG A 55 10.99 -6.89 8.85
N ASN A 56 11.82 -7.76 8.28
CA ASN A 56 12.04 -9.11 8.79
C ASN A 56 13.55 -9.35 8.79
N ASN A 57 14.17 -9.20 9.95
CA ASN A 57 15.64 -9.23 10.10
C ASN A 57 16.30 -8.19 9.19
N ASP A 58 17.02 -8.62 8.16
CA ASP A 58 17.71 -7.74 7.22
C ASP A 58 16.96 -7.53 5.92
N LYS A 59 15.72 -8.04 5.83
CA LYS A 59 14.84 -7.85 4.67
C LYS A 59 13.82 -6.78 4.98
N TYR A 60 13.51 -5.97 3.97
CA TYR A 60 12.55 -4.88 4.12
C TYR A 60 11.39 -5.02 3.14
N ALA A 61 10.25 -4.53 3.55
CA ALA A 61 9.06 -4.42 2.74
C ALA A 61 8.69 -2.96 2.61
N ILE A 62 8.26 -2.57 1.42
CA ILE A 62 7.72 -1.24 1.14
C ILE A 62 6.25 -1.43 0.79
N GLY A 63 5.37 -0.64 1.38
CA GLY A 63 3.94 -0.68 1.08
C GLY A 63 3.48 0.62 0.44
N ILE A 64 2.79 0.51 -0.67
CA ILE A 64 2.16 1.64 -1.34
C ILE A 64 0.71 1.32 -1.66
N ILE A 65 -0.10 2.37 -1.74
CA ILE A 65 -1.50 2.29 -2.16
C ILE A 65 -1.62 3.01 -3.49
N LEU A 66 -2.22 2.35 -4.47
CA LEU A 66 -2.53 2.98 -5.75
C LEU A 66 -4.03 3.24 -5.82
N ARG A 67 -4.36 4.46 -6.24
CA ARG A 67 -5.73 4.90 -6.46
C ARG A 67 -5.98 5.05 -7.95
N GLU A 68 -7.24 5.22 -8.31
CA GLU A 68 -7.61 5.38 -9.72
C GLU A 68 -6.82 6.50 -10.40
N GLY A 69 -6.68 7.66 -9.72
CA GLY A 69 -5.93 8.78 -10.27
C GLY A 69 -4.46 8.49 -10.53
N ASP A 70 -3.86 7.58 -9.74
CA ASP A 70 -2.45 7.20 -9.93
C ASP A 70 -2.22 6.46 -11.25
N LEU A 71 -3.25 5.78 -11.77
CA LEU A 71 -3.14 5.01 -13.00
C LEU A 71 -2.96 5.89 -14.24
N GLU A 72 -3.33 7.16 -14.12
CA GLU A 72 -3.17 8.14 -15.20
C GLU A 72 -1.85 8.89 -15.12
N ASP A 73 -1.09 8.70 -14.05
CA ASP A 73 0.22 9.32 -13.88
C ASP A 73 1.23 8.62 -14.80
N LYS A 74 1.80 9.40 -15.71
CA LYS A 74 2.81 8.87 -16.64
C LYS A 74 4.08 8.38 -15.96
N ASN A 75 4.32 8.77 -14.71
CA ASN A 75 5.49 8.37 -13.94
C ASN A 75 5.22 7.14 -13.05
N LEU A 76 4.05 6.53 -13.13
CA LEU A 76 3.68 5.41 -12.28
C LEU A 76 4.63 4.21 -12.45
N ILE A 77 4.95 3.87 -13.70
CA ILE A 77 5.83 2.73 -13.97
C ILE A 77 7.23 2.98 -13.41
N GLU A 78 7.75 4.20 -13.55
CA GLU A 78 9.04 4.56 -12.96
C GLU A 78 9.03 4.44 -11.45
N LYS A 79 7.95 4.90 -10.81
CA LYS A 79 7.79 4.77 -9.36
C LYS A 79 7.83 3.31 -8.93
N ILE A 80 7.06 2.45 -9.59
CA ILE A 80 7.01 1.03 -9.26
C ILE A 80 8.38 0.38 -9.45
N LYS A 81 9.04 0.64 -10.56
CA LYS A 81 10.38 0.10 -10.85
C LYS A 81 11.39 0.57 -9.80
N TYR A 82 11.38 1.86 -9.51
CA TYR A 82 12.29 2.42 -8.53
C TYR A 82 12.14 1.75 -7.17
N LEU A 83 10.91 1.67 -6.67
CA LEU A 83 10.66 1.10 -5.35
C LEU A 83 10.94 -0.41 -5.32
N ALA A 84 10.56 -1.14 -6.37
CA ALA A 84 10.74 -2.59 -6.42
C ALA A 84 12.21 -3.01 -6.58
N THR A 85 13.09 -2.10 -6.98
CA THR A 85 14.52 -2.39 -7.13
C THR A 85 15.38 -1.89 -5.98
N ARG A 86 14.76 -1.37 -4.92
CA ARG A 86 15.53 -0.94 -3.74
C ARG A 86 16.16 -2.13 -3.03
N GLN A 87 17.23 -1.85 -2.34
CA GLN A 87 17.96 -2.85 -1.56
C GLN A 87 18.26 -2.28 -0.17
N SER A 88 18.33 -3.16 0.82
CA SER A 88 18.80 -2.78 2.14
C SER A 88 20.26 -2.28 2.04
N LYS A 89 20.56 -1.18 2.74
CA LYS A 89 21.92 -0.61 2.74
C LYS A 89 22.97 -1.57 3.27
N PHE A 90 22.61 -2.42 4.22
CA PHE A 90 23.57 -3.27 4.90
C PHE A 90 23.64 -4.67 4.32
N SER A 91 22.49 -5.27 3.98
CA SER A 91 22.46 -6.64 3.50
C SER A 91 22.46 -6.74 1.98
N HIS A 92 22.18 -5.65 1.27
CA HIS A 92 21.99 -5.59 -0.18
C HIS A 92 20.88 -6.51 -0.70
N LYS A 93 19.99 -6.96 0.19
CA LYS A 93 18.84 -7.76 -0.21
C LYS A 93 17.75 -6.88 -0.80
N ARG A 94 17.16 -7.37 -1.88
CA ARG A 94 16.06 -6.66 -2.55
C ARG A 94 14.85 -6.60 -1.64
N VAL A 95 14.15 -5.48 -1.70
CA VAL A 95 12.89 -5.30 -0.98
C VAL A 95 11.77 -6.11 -1.63
N THR A 96 10.71 -6.35 -0.86
CA THR A 96 9.42 -6.78 -1.41
C THR A 96 8.52 -5.54 -1.44
N LEU A 97 7.96 -5.25 -2.61
CA LEU A 97 7.03 -4.13 -2.77
C LEU A 97 5.60 -4.64 -2.70
N PHE A 98 4.88 -4.22 -1.67
CA PHE A 98 3.46 -4.53 -1.52
C PHE A 98 2.65 -3.39 -2.11
N ILE A 99 1.81 -3.70 -3.07
CA ILE A 99 0.91 -2.72 -3.69
C ILE A 99 -0.51 -3.08 -3.30
N GLY A 100 -1.17 -2.17 -2.61
CA GLY A 100 -2.58 -2.31 -2.27
C GLY A 100 -3.43 -1.49 -3.23
N VAL A 101 -4.51 -2.06 -3.71
CA VAL A 101 -5.42 -1.38 -4.63
C VAL A 101 -6.86 -1.69 -4.26
N ASN A 102 -7.75 -0.75 -4.56
CA ASN A 102 -9.16 -1.04 -4.47
C ASN A 102 -9.50 -2.14 -5.48
N LYS A 103 -10.39 -3.02 -5.07
CA LYS A 103 -10.84 -4.15 -5.91
C LYS A 103 -11.28 -3.69 -7.29
N ASP A 104 -11.90 -2.51 -7.39
CA ASP A 104 -12.44 -1.99 -8.65
C ASP A 104 -11.37 -1.75 -9.72
N ILE A 105 -10.13 -1.44 -9.33
CA ILE A 105 -9.04 -1.17 -10.26
C ILE A 105 -7.99 -2.27 -10.29
N SER A 106 -8.21 -3.34 -9.58
CA SER A 106 -7.24 -4.42 -9.40
C SER A 106 -6.79 -5.03 -10.74
N SER A 107 -7.72 -5.29 -11.63
CA SER A 107 -7.38 -5.88 -12.93
C SER A 107 -6.54 -4.94 -13.81
N ARG A 108 -6.81 -3.63 -13.73
CA ARG A 108 -6.02 -2.63 -14.47
C ARG A 108 -4.59 -2.57 -13.94
N VAL A 109 -4.41 -2.64 -12.62
CA VAL A 109 -3.08 -2.64 -12.02
C VAL A 109 -2.33 -3.93 -12.34
N LYS A 110 -3.03 -5.08 -12.33
CA LYS A 110 -2.43 -6.35 -12.76
C LYS A 110 -1.90 -6.27 -14.18
N ALA A 111 -2.64 -5.64 -15.07
CA ALA A 111 -2.21 -5.47 -16.46
C ALA A 111 -0.94 -4.61 -16.55
N ILE A 112 -0.85 -3.54 -15.78
CA ILE A 112 0.34 -2.69 -15.72
C ILE A 112 1.55 -3.49 -15.23
N ILE A 113 1.38 -4.25 -14.15
CA ILE A 113 2.47 -5.05 -13.58
C ILE A 113 2.91 -6.15 -14.54
N SER A 114 1.98 -6.72 -15.30
CA SER A 114 2.26 -7.86 -16.18
C SER A 114 3.28 -7.56 -17.28
N VAL A 115 3.44 -6.29 -17.66
CA VAL A 115 4.39 -5.90 -18.72
C VAL A 115 5.77 -5.52 -18.17
N LEU A 116 5.95 -5.56 -16.86
CA LEU A 116 7.25 -5.27 -16.25
C LEU A 116 8.22 -6.44 -16.43
N PRO A 117 9.54 -6.17 -16.39
CA PRO A 117 10.53 -7.25 -16.43
C PRO A 117 10.31 -8.27 -15.30
N ALA A 118 10.65 -9.53 -15.56
CA ALA A 118 10.38 -10.63 -14.64
C ALA A 118 11.03 -10.46 -13.27
N ASP A 119 12.24 -9.90 -13.21
CA ASP A 119 12.95 -9.66 -11.96
C ASP A 119 12.25 -8.61 -11.10
N ILE A 120 11.61 -7.64 -11.73
CA ILE A 120 10.81 -6.62 -11.03
C ILE A 120 9.48 -7.22 -10.57
N LYS A 121 8.80 -7.95 -11.45
CA LYS A 121 7.51 -8.57 -11.10
C LYS A 121 7.61 -9.46 -9.87
N LYS A 122 8.65 -10.25 -9.75
CA LYS A 122 8.79 -11.16 -8.62
C LYS A 122 8.98 -10.45 -7.28
N ALA A 123 9.39 -9.19 -7.30
CA ALA A 123 9.54 -8.39 -6.09
C ALA A 123 8.21 -7.73 -5.65
N ILE A 124 7.17 -7.85 -6.46
CA ILE A 124 5.89 -7.17 -6.23
C ILE A 124 4.85 -8.17 -5.73
N LYS A 125 4.15 -7.79 -4.67
CA LYS A 125 2.97 -8.50 -4.18
C LYS A 125 1.78 -7.54 -4.24
N LEU A 126 0.79 -7.91 -5.04
CA LEU A 126 -0.41 -7.11 -5.21
C LEU A 126 -1.52 -7.66 -4.33
N SER A 127 -2.22 -6.78 -3.63
CA SER A 127 -3.40 -7.14 -2.85
C SER A 127 -4.54 -6.19 -3.15
N ALA A 128 -5.75 -6.70 -3.12
CA ALA A 128 -6.95 -5.90 -3.34
C ALA A 128 -7.71 -5.76 -2.02
N PHE A 129 -8.26 -4.58 -1.79
CA PHE A 129 -9.12 -4.32 -0.64
C PHE A 129 -10.43 -3.71 -1.12
N THR A 130 -11.44 -3.77 -0.27
CA THR A 130 -12.71 -3.07 -0.49
C THR A 130 -12.80 -1.93 0.51
N GLU A 131 -13.21 -0.75 0.04
CA GLU A 131 -13.42 0.39 0.92
C GLU A 131 -14.80 0.27 1.54
N SER A 132 -14.87 -0.35 2.68
CA SER A 132 -16.12 -0.79 3.24
C SER A 132 -16.42 -0.33 4.65
N ALA A 133 -15.43 0.25 5.37
CA ALA A 133 -15.67 0.60 6.78
C ALA A 133 -16.84 1.56 6.94
N VAL A 134 -16.84 2.64 6.16
CA VAL A 134 -17.93 3.61 6.21
C VAL A 134 -19.23 3.01 5.69
N SER A 135 -19.15 2.24 4.61
CA SER A 135 -20.31 1.55 4.06
C SER A 135 -20.93 0.56 5.04
N LYS A 136 -20.10 -0.20 5.76
CA LYS A 136 -20.57 -1.12 6.80
C LYS A 136 -21.30 -0.39 7.91
N VAL A 137 -20.73 0.70 8.38
CA VAL A 137 -21.34 1.51 9.43
C VAL A 137 -22.70 2.05 8.96
N ASN A 138 -22.75 2.57 7.75
CA ASN A 138 -23.98 3.09 7.17
C ASN A 138 -25.04 2.00 7.01
N SER A 139 -24.63 0.80 6.58
CA SER A 139 -25.54 -0.34 6.47
C SER A 139 -26.13 -0.73 7.82
N GLN A 140 -25.31 -0.75 8.86
CA GLN A 140 -25.77 -1.04 10.21
C GLN A 140 -26.77 -0.01 10.71
N ARG A 141 -26.50 1.27 10.46
CA ARG A 141 -27.43 2.34 10.81
C ARG A 141 -28.77 2.16 10.13
N ASN A 142 -28.76 1.79 8.85
CA ASN A 142 -29.99 1.57 8.09
C ASN A 142 -30.80 0.41 8.62
N LEU A 143 -30.15 -0.59 9.20
CA LEU A 143 -30.87 -1.72 9.80
C LEU A 143 -31.65 -1.35 11.05
N PHE A 144 -31.20 -0.34 11.78
CA PHE A 144 -31.78 0.01 13.08
C PHE A 144 -32.64 1.28 13.05
N ASN A 145 -32.70 1.93 11.94
CA ASN A 145 -33.51 3.11 11.75
C ASN A 145 -34.66 2.80 10.77
#